data_0c09fde8217054ece79068352d6687d0
#
_entry.id   0c09fde8217054ece79068352d6687d0
#
_cell.length_a   1.000
_cell.length_b   1.000
_cell.length_c   1.000
_cell.angle_alpha   90.00
_cell.angle_beta   90.00
_cell.angle_gamma   90.00
#
_symmetry.space_group_name_H-M   'P 1'
#
loop_
_entity.id
_entity.type
_entity.pdbx_description
1 polymer ?
#
loop_
_entity_poly.entity_id
_entity_poly.type
_entity_poly.pdbx_seq_one_letter_code
_entity_poly.pdbx_strand_id
1 'polypeptide(L)'
;MKTLISRLAVTSAIGLAATSAAAEIDLDNPEQNVSYSLGTLVAGQLANDFDNLNLEAFVEGFNAAYLGQKTLVNQKEAVAAVQDYQRKIAASKFEGALTNSEAYLADNAENDGVQVTPSGLQYQILTAAEGEKPTATDTVTVHYHGTTMDGRVFDSSVERGEPAQFPLNGVIAGWTEGVQLMSVGSKFKFFIHPDLAYGTQGAGQMIGPNDALIFEVELIKIGQ
;
A
#
# COMPACT_ATOMS: atom_id res chain seq x y z
N MET A 1 83.92 -3.59 -31.38
CA MET A 1 83.29 -3.41 -30.08
C MET A 1 81.81 -3.44 -30.29
N LYS A 2 81.14 -4.49 -29.83
CA LYS A 2 79.70 -4.74 -30.04
C LYS A 2 78.98 -4.36 -28.72
N THR A 3 78.13 -3.35 -28.77
CA THR A 3 77.32 -2.89 -27.64
C THR A 3 76.02 -3.74 -27.62
N LEU A 4 75.83 -4.49 -26.58
CA LEU A 4 74.60 -5.26 -26.30
C LEU A 4 73.56 -4.26 -25.75
N ILE A 5 72.41 -4.12 -26.41
CA ILE A 5 71.26 -3.41 -25.88
C ILE A 5 70.30 -4.50 -25.30
N SER A 6 70.20 -4.50 -23.99
CA SER A 6 69.25 -5.33 -23.24
C SER A 6 67.81 -4.81 -23.45
N ARG A 7 66.93 -5.62 -24.05
CA ARG A 7 65.51 -5.36 -24.16
C ARG A 7 64.82 -5.89 -22.92
N LEU A 8 64.31 -4.96 -22.10
CA LEU A 8 63.45 -5.25 -20.97
C LEU A 8 62.06 -5.60 -21.54
N ALA A 9 61.65 -6.85 -21.38
CA ALA A 9 60.29 -7.27 -21.72
C ALA A 9 59.33 -6.90 -20.57
N VAL A 10 58.46 -5.93 -20.79
CA VAL A 10 57.32 -5.63 -19.92
C VAL A 10 56.22 -6.63 -20.27
N THR A 11 56.02 -7.64 -19.47
CA THR A 11 54.88 -8.53 -19.54
C THR A 11 53.67 -7.85 -18.90
N SER A 12 52.84 -7.22 -19.73
CA SER A 12 51.49 -6.80 -19.34
C SER A 12 50.64 -8.02 -19.07
N ALA A 13 50.38 -8.30 -17.82
CA ALA A 13 49.30 -9.22 -17.44
C ALA A 13 47.97 -8.59 -17.77
N ILE A 14 47.41 -8.92 -18.93
CA ILE A 14 46.02 -8.63 -19.26
C ILE A 14 45.18 -9.58 -18.39
N GLY A 15 44.60 -9.04 -17.31
CA GLY A 15 43.58 -9.76 -16.54
C GLY A 15 42.38 -10.03 -17.46
N LEU A 16 42.22 -11.29 -17.83
CA LEU A 16 41.01 -11.77 -18.49
C LEU A 16 39.88 -11.68 -17.44
N ALA A 17 39.09 -10.61 -17.48
CA ALA A 17 37.79 -10.60 -16.85
C ALA A 17 36.95 -11.65 -17.60
N ALA A 18 36.79 -12.82 -17.01
CA ALA A 18 35.85 -13.83 -17.50
C ALA A 18 34.43 -13.23 -17.30
N THR A 19 33.92 -12.58 -18.34
CA THR A 19 32.48 -12.40 -18.48
C THR A 19 31.93 -13.82 -18.68
N SER A 20 31.33 -14.37 -17.62
CA SER A 20 30.51 -15.57 -17.77
C SER A 20 29.34 -15.18 -18.68
N ALA A 21 29.44 -15.57 -19.95
CA ALA A 21 28.27 -15.55 -20.81
C ALA A 21 27.22 -16.41 -20.08
N ALA A 22 26.07 -15.80 -19.74
CA ALA A 22 24.95 -16.55 -19.21
C ALA A 22 24.68 -17.68 -20.25
N ALA A 23 24.68 -18.94 -19.80
CA ALA A 23 24.35 -20.05 -20.67
C ALA A 23 22.96 -19.79 -21.24
N GLU A 24 22.83 -19.87 -22.56
CA GLU A 24 21.56 -19.73 -23.24
C GLU A 24 20.61 -20.84 -22.74
N ILE A 25 19.45 -20.46 -22.20
CA ILE A 25 18.48 -21.39 -21.65
C ILE A 25 17.63 -21.91 -22.81
N ASP A 26 17.66 -23.21 -23.00
CA ASP A 26 16.85 -23.92 -24.01
C ASP A 26 15.50 -24.33 -23.39
N LEU A 27 14.44 -23.59 -23.75
CA LEU A 27 13.09 -23.88 -23.27
C LEU A 27 12.40 -25.06 -23.95
N ASP A 28 12.98 -25.60 -25.04
CA ASP A 28 12.51 -26.83 -25.64
C ASP A 28 13.01 -28.06 -24.86
N ASN A 29 14.04 -27.88 -24.02
CA ASN A 29 14.49 -28.91 -23.07
C ASN A 29 13.54 -28.89 -21.84
N PRO A 30 12.82 -30.00 -21.56
CA PRO A 30 11.83 -30.05 -20.48
C PRO A 30 12.38 -29.73 -19.09
N GLU A 31 13.63 -30.15 -18.80
CA GLU A 31 14.26 -29.93 -17.50
C GLU A 31 14.64 -28.45 -17.30
N GLN A 32 15.16 -27.82 -18.36
CA GLN A 32 15.46 -26.39 -18.31
C GLN A 32 14.20 -25.53 -18.25
N ASN A 33 13.17 -25.90 -19.00
CA ASN A 33 11.89 -25.23 -19.01
C ASN A 33 11.23 -25.25 -17.62
N VAL A 34 11.13 -26.44 -16.99
CA VAL A 34 10.51 -26.52 -15.64
C VAL A 34 11.34 -25.77 -14.60
N SER A 35 12.66 -25.82 -14.69
CA SER A 35 13.54 -25.09 -13.76
C SER A 35 13.41 -23.58 -13.89
N TYR A 36 13.39 -23.06 -15.12
CA TYR A 36 13.18 -21.65 -15.42
C TYR A 36 11.79 -21.19 -14.96
N SER A 37 10.76 -21.99 -15.24
CA SER A 37 9.38 -21.70 -14.85
C SER A 37 9.21 -21.64 -13.33
N LEU A 38 9.83 -22.55 -12.59
CA LEU A 38 9.85 -22.50 -11.12
C LEU A 38 10.53 -21.21 -10.62
N GLY A 39 11.64 -20.81 -11.23
CA GLY A 39 12.32 -19.57 -10.91
C GLY A 39 11.42 -18.36 -11.11
N THR A 40 10.66 -18.27 -12.21
CA THR A 40 9.75 -17.16 -12.49
C THR A 40 8.58 -17.11 -11.49
N LEU A 41 8.02 -18.26 -11.12
CA LEU A 41 6.93 -18.34 -10.14
C LEU A 41 7.38 -17.89 -8.74
N VAL A 42 8.54 -18.39 -8.29
CA VAL A 42 9.13 -18.00 -7.01
C VAL A 42 9.48 -16.50 -7.00
N ALA A 43 10.09 -15.99 -8.07
CA ALA A 43 10.44 -14.58 -8.20
C ALA A 43 9.22 -13.67 -8.16
N GLY A 44 8.12 -14.07 -8.82
CA GLY A 44 6.86 -13.31 -8.79
C GLY A 44 6.29 -13.18 -7.38
N GLN A 45 6.34 -14.23 -6.57
CA GLN A 45 5.91 -14.18 -5.18
C GLN A 45 6.85 -13.34 -4.31
N LEU A 46 8.16 -13.51 -4.46
CA LEU A 46 9.14 -12.75 -3.69
C LEU A 46 9.08 -11.25 -4.00
N ALA A 47 8.79 -10.86 -5.23
CA ALA A 47 8.64 -9.46 -5.62
C ALA A 47 7.44 -8.76 -4.96
N ASN A 48 6.40 -9.52 -4.61
CA ASN A 48 5.26 -8.99 -3.86
C ASN A 48 5.57 -8.78 -2.37
N ASP A 49 6.44 -9.62 -1.81
CA ASP A 49 6.72 -9.65 -0.38
C ASP A 49 7.95 -8.82 0.01
N PHE A 50 8.85 -8.54 -0.94
CA PHE A 50 10.16 -7.91 -0.71
C PHE A 50 10.48 -6.87 -1.80
N ASP A 51 10.39 -5.60 -1.48
CA ASP A 51 10.66 -4.50 -2.43
C ASP A 51 12.14 -4.42 -2.86
N ASN A 52 13.09 -4.90 -2.02
CA ASN A 52 14.54 -4.77 -2.22
C ASN A 52 15.27 -6.07 -1.84
N LEU A 53 15.08 -7.14 -2.61
CA LEU A 53 15.81 -8.39 -2.41
C LEU A 53 17.19 -8.32 -3.07
N ASN A 54 18.26 -8.62 -2.30
CA ASN A 54 19.59 -8.80 -2.87
C ASN A 54 19.64 -10.16 -3.56
N LEU A 55 19.57 -10.16 -4.90
CA LEU A 55 19.52 -11.40 -5.70
C LEU A 55 20.79 -12.22 -5.60
N GLU A 56 21.97 -11.61 -5.45
CA GLU A 56 23.23 -12.34 -5.32
C GLU A 56 23.25 -13.15 -4.02
N ALA A 57 22.91 -12.52 -2.88
CA ALA A 57 22.81 -13.20 -1.59
C ALA A 57 21.69 -14.26 -1.58
N PHE A 58 20.56 -13.99 -2.26
CA PHE A 58 19.48 -14.95 -2.38
C PHE A 58 19.92 -16.20 -3.15
N VAL A 59 20.57 -16.04 -4.29
CA VAL A 59 21.05 -17.16 -5.13
C VAL A 59 22.12 -17.97 -4.39
N GLU A 60 23.02 -17.33 -3.67
CA GLU A 60 24.02 -18.00 -2.83
C GLU A 60 23.36 -18.87 -1.76
N GLY A 61 22.42 -18.31 -0.99
CA GLY A 61 21.67 -19.05 0.02
C GLY A 61 20.84 -20.18 -0.54
N PHE A 62 20.17 -19.95 -1.69
CA PHE A 62 19.39 -20.95 -2.39
C PHE A 62 20.27 -22.13 -2.84
N ASN A 63 21.39 -21.85 -3.49
CA ASN A 63 22.33 -22.88 -3.96
C ASN A 63 22.88 -23.71 -2.80
N ALA A 64 23.32 -23.06 -1.72
CA ALA A 64 23.85 -23.76 -0.55
C ALA A 64 22.80 -24.71 0.05
N ALA A 65 21.56 -24.24 0.21
CA ALA A 65 20.47 -25.04 0.76
C ALA A 65 20.04 -26.18 -0.19
N TYR A 66 19.86 -25.88 -1.48
CA TYR A 66 19.40 -26.85 -2.47
C TYR A 66 20.40 -27.98 -2.71
N LEU A 67 21.69 -27.66 -2.66
CA LEU A 67 22.76 -28.63 -2.84
C LEU A 67 23.19 -29.36 -1.55
N GLY A 68 22.52 -29.10 -0.43
CA GLY A 68 22.85 -29.68 0.88
C GLY A 68 24.19 -29.22 1.44
N GLN A 69 24.69 -28.08 1.02
CA GLN A 69 25.92 -27.48 1.50
C GLN A 69 25.70 -26.76 2.82
N LYS A 70 26.78 -26.40 3.51
CA LYS A 70 26.72 -25.65 4.75
C LYS A 70 26.23 -24.23 4.45
N THR A 71 25.07 -23.85 4.99
CA THR A 71 24.53 -22.50 4.93
C THR A 71 25.21 -21.58 5.98
N LEU A 72 25.28 -20.28 5.70
CA LEU A 72 25.86 -19.29 6.60
C LEU A 72 24.99 -19.03 7.85
N VAL A 73 23.68 -19.30 7.75
CA VAL A 73 22.71 -19.21 8.84
C VAL A 73 21.95 -20.52 8.96
N ASN A 74 21.53 -20.89 10.15
CA ASN A 74 20.65 -22.05 10.33
C ASN A 74 19.19 -21.65 10.04
N GLN A 75 18.30 -22.65 9.94
CA GLN A 75 16.90 -22.44 9.60
C GLN A 75 16.16 -21.49 10.58
N LYS A 76 16.46 -21.56 11.87
CA LYS A 76 15.85 -20.70 12.89
C LYS A 76 16.27 -19.24 12.70
N GLU A 77 17.54 -19.01 12.46
CA GLU A 77 18.11 -17.69 12.18
C GLU A 77 17.56 -17.10 10.88
N ALA A 78 17.45 -17.92 9.83
CA ALA A 78 16.86 -17.49 8.56
C ALA A 78 15.38 -17.05 8.73
N VAL A 79 14.56 -17.85 9.42
CA VAL A 79 13.15 -17.50 9.71
C VAL A 79 13.07 -16.21 10.52
N ALA A 80 13.90 -16.07 11.56
CA ALA A 80 13.92 -14.86 12.39
C ALA A 80 14.29 -13.62 11.58
N ALA A 81 15.31 -13.71 10.71
CA ALA A 81 15.74 -12.59 9.87
C ALA A 81 14.64 -12.14 8.90
N VAL A 82 13.94 -13.10 8.25
CA VAL A 82 12.83 -12.79 7.34
C VAL A 82 11.67 -12.13 8.10
N GLN A 83 11.28 -12.67 9.25
CA GLN A 83 10.21 -12.10 10.07
C GLN A 83 10.55 -10.69 10.59
N ASP A 84 11.81 -10.46 11.01
CA ASP A 84 12.26 -9.16 11.46
C ASP A 84 12.22 -8.13 10.33
N TYR A 85 12.65 -8.53 9.14
CA TYR A 85 12.59 -7.67 7.96
C TYR A 85 11.15 -7.31 7.61
N GLN A 86 10.24 -8.31 7.53
CA GLN A 86 8.83 -8.10 7.26
C GLN A 86 8.17 -7.17 8.29
N ARG A 87 8.47 -7.34 9.58
CA ARG A 87 7.99 -6.43 10.64
C ARG A 87 8.47 -4.99 10.43
N LYS A 88 9.73 -4.79 10.05
CA LYS A 88 10.28 -3.46 9.79
C LYS A 88 9.62 -2.78 8.59
N ILE A 89 9.40 -3.53 7.49
CA ILE A 89 8.72 -3.00 6.31
C ILE A 89 7.26 -2.66 6.65
N ALA A 90 6.55 -3.54 7.35
CA ALA A 90 5.19 -3.27 7.77
C ALA A 90 5.11 -2.01 8.66
N ALA A 91 6.01 -1.88 9.63
CA ALA A 91 6.08 -0.70 10.50
C ALA A 91 6.36 0.59 9.71
N SER A 92 7.30 0.55 8.76
CA SER A 92 7.63 1.70 7.92
C SER A 92 6.47 2.12 7.00
N LYS A 93 5.81 1.15 6.37
CA LYS A 93 4.60 1.41 5.55
C LYS A 93 3.48 2.02 6.40
N PHE A 94 3.29 1.52 7.61
CA PHE A 94 2.31 1.98 8.57
C PHE A 94 2.57 3.44 9.02
N GLU A 95 3.80 3.76 9.39
CA GLU A 95 4.20 5.12 9.79
C GLU A 95 4.12 6.10 8.60
N GLY A 96 4.56 5.67 7.43
CA GLY A 96 4.45 6.47 6.20
C GLY A 96 3.00 6.76 5.81
N ALA A 97 2.07 5.81 5.97
CA ALA A 97 0.66 6.02 5.69
C ALA A 97 0.04 7.07 6.62
N LEU A 98 0.35 7.03 7.93
CA LEU A 98 -0.14 8.03 8.87
C LEU A 98 0.39 9.42 8.51
N THR A 99 1.70 9.55 8.30
CA THR A 99 2.31 10.83 7.92
C THR A 99 1.71 11.40 6.64
N ASN A 100 1.46 10.56 5.64
CA ASN A 100 0.82 10.98 4.39
C ASN A 100 -0.63 11.43 4.61
N SER A 101 -1.38 10.71 5.44
CA SER A 101 -2.77 11.07 5.79
C SER A 101 -2.85 12.39 6.54
N GLU A 102 -1.96 12.59 7.52
CA GLU A 102 -1.88 13.84 8.28
C GLU A 102 -1.48 15.02 7.39
N ALA A 103 -0.47 14.85 6.53
CA ALA A 103 -0.04 15.88 5.58
C ALA A 103 -1.16 16.24 4.60
N TYR A 104 -1.84 15.24 4.03
CA TYR A 104 -2.98 15.47 3.15
C TYR A 104 -4.09 16.26 3.84
N LEU A 105 -4.45 15.88 5.07
CA LEU A 105 -5.51 16.56 5.82
C LEU A 105 -5.09 17.98 6.26
N ALA A 106 -3.82 18.19 6.60
CA ALA A 106 -3.30 19.52 6.91
C ALA A 106 -3.40 20.45 5.69
N ASP A 107 -2.96 19.99 4.53
CA ASP A 107 -3.08 20.75 3.28
C ASP A 107 -4.55 20.99 2.88
N ASN A 108 -5.41 19.97 3.08
CA ASN A 108 -6.82 20.07 2.74
C ASN A 108 -7.58 21.07 3.62
N ALA A 109 -7.19 21.24 4.89
CA ALA A 109 -7.82 22.20 5.80
C ALA A 109 -7.65 23.65 5.35
N GLU A 110 -6.64 23.96 4.56
CA GLU A 110 -6.36 25.29 4.01
C GLU A 110 -7.18 25.58 2.73
N ASN A 111 -7.90 24.59 2.18
CA ASN A 111 -8.67 24.79 0.95
C ASN A 111 -9.98 25.55 1.22
N ASP A 112 -10.34 26.40 0.26
CA ASP A 112 -11.57 27.19 0.32
C ASP A 112 -12.81 26.29 0.49
N GLY A 113 -13.65 26.63 1.45
CA GLY A 113 -14.92 25.95 1.75
C GLY A 113 -14.78 24.68 2.61
N VAL A 114 -13.56 24.27 2.97
CA VAL A 114 -13.35 23.20 3.94
C VAL A 114 -13.54 23.73 5.36
N GLN A 115 -14.28 22.99 6.16
CA GLN A 115 -14.52 23.27 7.58
C GLN A 115 -13.96 22.11 8.40
N VAL A 116 -13.44 22.44 9.59
CA VAL A 116 -12.83 21.46 10.51
C VAL A 116 -13.60 21.48 11.82
N THR A 117 -14.03 20.31 12.27
CA THR A 117 -14.69 20.17 13.57
C THR A 117 -13.67 20.00 14.71
N PRO A 118 -14.09 20.11 15.99
CA PRO A 118 -13.18 19.88 17.12
C PRO A 118 -12.56 18.47 17.19
N SER A 119 -13.18 17.46 16.57
CA SER A 119 -12.63 16.10 16.47
C SER A 119 -11.56 15.95 15.40
N GLY A 120 -11.40 16.97 14.52
CA GLY A 120 -10.53 16.92 13.34
C GLY A 120 -11.23 16.40 12.08
N LEU A 121 -12.53 16.09 12.13
CA LEU A 121 -13.27 15.78 10.92
C LEU A 121 -13.29 17.01 10.01
N GLN A 122 -12.94 16.84 8.75
CA GLN A 122 -13.03 17.90 7.75
C GLN A 122 -14.19 17.63 6.80
N TYR A 123 -14.89 18.69 6.44
CA TYR A 123 -16.00 18.60 5.49
C TYR A 123 -16.14 19.82 4.61
N GLN A 124 -16.70 19.61 3.43
CA GLN A 124 -17.08 20.66 2.49
C GLN A 124 -18.54 20.45 2.08
N ILE A 125 -19.31 21.53 2.07
CA ILE A 125 -20.71 21.50 1.63
C ILE A 125 -20.72 21.64 0.11
N LEU A 126 -21.07 20.56 -0.61
CA LEU A 126 -21.20 20.57 -2.07
C LEU A 126 -22.56 21.08 -2.51
N THR A 127 -23.61 20.68 -1.77
CA THR A 127 -24.98 21.14 -1.99
C THR A 127 -25.61 21.39 -0.62
N ALA A 128 -26.00 22.61 -0.35
CA ALA A 128 -26.74 22.94 0.85
C ALA A 128 -28.23 22.63 0.67
N ALA A 129 -28.88 22.23 1.76
CA ALA A 129 -30.33 22.06 1.83
C ALA A 129 -30.84 22.49 3.17
N GLU A 130 -32.12 22.91 3.21
CA GLU A 130 -32.84 23.20 4.45
C GLU A 130 -33.76 22.00 4.74
N GLY A 131 -33.52 21.30 5.82
CA GLY A 131 -34.27 20.10 6.20
C GLY A 131 -33.89 19.60 7.57
N GLU A 132 -34.54 18.55 7.98
CA GLU A 132 -34.25 17.88 9.24
C GLU A 132 -32.82 17.30 9.21
N LYS A 133 -32.16 17.31 10.38
CA LYS A 133 -30.84 16.70 10.59
C LYS A 133 -30.99 15.47 11.44
N PRO A 134 -30.25 14.38 11.12
CA PRO A 134 -30.31 13.18 11.92
C PRO A 134 -29.60 13.33 13.25
N THR A 135 -30.00 12.51 14.21
CA THR A 135 -29.28 12.27 15.45
C THR A 135 -28.40 11.02 15.35
N ALA A 136 -27.49 10.84 16.31
CA ALA A 136 -26.55 9.71 16.30
C ALA A 136 -27.22 8.32 16.33
N THR A 137 -28.49 8.21 16.72
CA THR A 137 -29.23 6.95 16.81
C THR A 137 -30.16 6.69 15.64
N ASP A 138 -30.26 7.65 14.71
CA ASP A 138 -31.15 7.51 13.57
C ASP A 138 -30.58 6.57 12.50
N THR A 139 -31.47 5.96 11.76
CA THR A 139 -31.12 5.28 10.51
C THR A 139 -31.24 6.28 9.37
N VAL A 140 -30.24 6.38 8.54
CA VAL A 140 -30.21 7.28 7.39
C VAL A 140 -30.17 6.50 6.09
N THR A 141 -30.81 7.06 5.05
CA THR A 141 -30.67 6.60 3.67
C THR A 141 -29.82 7.61 2.92
N VAL A 142 -28.74 7.14 2.31
CA VAL A 142 -27.74 7.99 1.65
C VAL A 142 -27.33 7.41 0.29
N HIS A 143 -26.96 8.31 -0.63
CA HIS A 143 -25.97 7.95 -1.65
C HIS A 143 -24.60 8.35 -1.17
N TYR A 144 -23.61 7.52 -1.44
CA TYR A 144 -22.22 7.82 -1.12
C TYR A 144 -21.25 7.25 -2.14
N HIS A 145 -20.08 7.89 -2.20
CA HIS A 145 -18.94 7.46 -2.99
C HIS A 145 -17.68 7.64 -2.16
N GLY A 146 -17.05 6.52 -1.80
CA GLY A 146 -15.88 6.47 -0.93
C GLY A 146 -14.61 6.18 -1.69
N THR A 147 -13.59 7.01 -1.52
CA THR A 147 -12.27 6.90 -2.14
C THR A 147 -11.15 7.02 -1.13
N THR A 148 -10.02 6.38 -1.43
CA THR A 148 -8.74 6.65 -0.79
C THR A 148 -8.17 7.99 -1.27
N MET A 149 -7.10 8.49 -0.64
CA MET A 149 -6.46 9.76 -1.02
C MET A 149 -5.92 9.77 -2.46
N ASP A 150 -5.52 8.62 -2.98
CA ASP A 150 -5.06 8.44 -4.37
C ASP A 150 -6.20 8.24 -5.38
N GLY A 151 -7.46 8.39 -4.92
CA GLY A 151 -8.65 8.36 -5.77
C GLY A 151 -9.18 6.96 -6.11
N ARG A 152 -8.64 5.89 -5.54
CA ARG A 152 -9.20 4.54 -5.75
C ARG A 152 -10.53 4.42 -5.02
N VAL A 153 -11.57 3.99 -5.72
CA VAL A 153 -12.89 3.75 -5.14
C VAL A 153 -12.85 2.44 -4.35
N PHE A 154 -13.19 2.49 -3.07
CA PHE A 154 -13.30 1.29 -2.25
C PHE A 154 -14.74 0.87 -2.00
N ASP A 155 -15.69 1.81 -2.05
CA ASP A 155 -17.12 1.51 -1.93
C ASP A 155 -17.96 2.67 -2.48
N SER A 156 -19.05 2.35 -3.21
CA SER A 156 -19.91 3.36 -3.81
C SER A 156 -21.32 2.85 -4.03
N SER A 157 -22.30 3.44 -3.36
CA SER A 157 -23.71 3.21 -3.61
C SER A 157 -24.16 3.80 -4.94
N VAL A 158 -23.48 4.84 -5.42
CA VAL A 158 -23.75 5.47 -6.72
C VAL A 158 -23.40 4.51 -7.85
N GLU A 159 -22.26 3.81 -7.77
CA GLU A 159 -21.88 2.81 -8.78
C GLU A 159 -22.78 1.57 -8.73
N ARG A 160 -23.32 1.21 -7.57
CA ARG A 160 -24.33 0.14 -7.45
C ARG A 160 -25.69 0.54 -7.99
N GLY A 161 -25.97 1.84 -8.15
CA GLY A 161 -27.23 2.36 -8.68
C GLY A 161 -28.38 2.40 -7.67
N GLU A 162 -28.12 2.15 -6.38
CA GLU A 162 -29.14 2.15 -5.32
C GLU A 162 -28.59 2.77 -4.02
N PRO A 163 -29.40 3.57 -3.30
CA PRO A 163 -28.98 4.14 -2.03
C PRO A 163 -28.85 3.06 -0.96
N ALA A 164 -28.04 3.35 0.04
CA ALA A 164 -27.81 2.45 1.16
C ALA A 164 -28.38 3.02 2.47
N GLN A 165 -28.73 2.12 3.39
CA GLN A 165 -29.25 2.48 4.71
C GLN A 165 -28.27 2.07 5.79
N PHE A 166 -28.04 2.98 6.74
CA PHE A 166 -27.15 2.75 7.87
C PHE A 166 -27.72 3.33 9.17
N PRO A 167 -27.67 2.58 10.28
CA PRO A 167 -27.79 3.19 11.60
C PRO A 167 -26.54 4.02 11.90
N LEU A 168 -26.66 5.30 12.22
CA LEU A 168 -25.49 6.18 12.42
C LEU A 168 -24.59 5.76 13.58
N ASN A 169 -25.10 5.01 14.55
CA ASN A 169 -24.29 4.43 15.63
C ASN A 169 -23.55 3.14 15.24
N GLY A 170 -23.74 2.66 14.02
CA GLY A 170 -23.11 1.43 13.48
C GLY A 170 -22.05 1.68 12.40
N VAL A 171 -21.75 2.95 12.10
CA VAL A 171 -20.75 3.33 11.08
C VAL A 171 -19.50 3.92 11.74
N ILE A 172 -18.48 4.24 10.95
CA ILE A 172 -17.25 4.90 11.44
C ILE A 172 -17.56 6.25 12.11
N ALA A 173 -16.73 6.63 13.09
CA ALA A 173 -16.96 7.83 13.92
C ALA A 173 -17.11 9.10 13.07
N GLY A 174 -16.31 9.26 12.02
CA GLY A 174 -16.40 10.38 11.10
C GLY A 174 -17.74 10.49 10.38
N TRP A 175 -18.40 9.37 10.08
CA TRP A 175 -19.75 9.35 9.53
C TRP A 175 -20.79 9.66 10.60
N THR A 176 -20.68 9.05 11.78
CA THR A 176 -21.59 9.32 12.90
C THR A 176 -21.63 10.81 13.21
N GLU A 177 -20.48 11.48 13.21
CA GLU A 177 -20.39 12.93 13.44
C GLU A 177 -20.84 13.72 12.21
N GLY A 178 -20.25 13.42 11.04
CA GLY A 178 -20.43 14.24 9.85
C GLY A 178 -21.85 14.26 9.31
N VAL A 179 -22.54 13.12 9.30
CA VAL A 179 -23.90 13.03 8.77
C VAL A 179 -24.90 13.78 9.65
N GLN A 180 -24.66 13.94 10.96
CA GLN A 180 -25.46 14.79 11.83
C GLN A 180 -25.35 16.29 11.51
N LEU A 181 -24.32 16.71 10.78
CA LEU A 181 -24.20 18.10 10.28
C LEU A 181 -25.05 18.34 9.05
N MET A 182 -25.43 17.28 8.33
CA MET A 182 -26.18 17.36 7.08
C MET A 182 -27.67 17.56 7.31
N SER A 183 -28.31 18.30 6.42
CA SER A 183 -29.79 18.35 6.31
C SER A 183 -30.22 17.37 5.19
N VAL A 184 -31.42 16.80 5.31
CA VAL A 184 -32.02 16.01 4.23
C VAL A 184 -32.02 16.79 2.92
N GLY A 185 -31.53 16.18 1.85
CA GLY A 185 -31.35 16.79 0.53
C GLY A 185 -29.99 17.45 0.31
N SER A 186 -29.13 17.55 1.34
CA SER A 186 -27.77 18.10 1.19
C SER A 186 -26.77 17.06 0.70
N LYS A 187 -25.69 17.54 0.07
CA LYS A 187 -24.52 16.73 -0.31
C LYS A 187 -23.25 17.33 0.28
N PHE A 188 -22.51 16.53 1.02
CA PHE A 188 -21.26 16.92 1.66
C PHE A 188 -20.12 16.05 1.15
N LYS A 189 -18.90 16.58 1.23
CA LYS A 189 -17.67 15.83 1.07
C LYS A 189 -16.95 15.81 2.42
N PHE A 190 -16.68 14.61 2.91
CA PHE A 190 -15.96 14.38 4.15
C PHE A 190 -14.54 13.95 3.86
N PHE A 191 -13.58 14.43 4.65
CA PHE A 191 -12.20 13.99 4.67
C PHE A 191 -11.91 13.52 6.09
N ILE A 192 -11.74 12.23 6.25
CA ILE A 192 -11.82 11.56 7.54
C ILE A 192 -10.44 11.06 7.93
N HIS A 193 -9.92 11.58 9.06
CA HIS A 193 -8.69 11.08 9.66
C HIS A 193 -8.83 9.58 9.99
N PRO A 194 -7.74 8.78 9.91
CA PRO A 194 -7.78 7.36 10.22
C PRO A 194 -8.42 7.04 11.57
N ASP A 195 -8.17 7.83 12.62
CA ASP A 195 -8.74 7.63 13.96
C ASP A 195 -10.27 7.76 14.03
N LEU A 196 -10.86 8.46 13.06
CA LEU A 196 -12.31 8.58 12.89
C LEU A 196 -12.86 7.58 11.86
N ALA A 197 -12.01 6.69 11.34
CA ALA A 197 -12.33 5.69 10.32
C ALA A 197 -11.92 4.28 10.79
N TYR A 198 -10.98 3.64 10.12
CA TYR A 198 -10.56 2.26 10.40
C TYR A 198 -9.20 2.16 11.11
N GLY A 199 -8.57 3.31 11.42
CA GLY A 199 -7.35 3.41 12.21
C GLY A 199 -6.22 2.53 11.69
N THR A 200 -5.53 1.94 12.64
CA THR A 200 -4.35 1.09 12.39
C THR A 200 -4.67 -0.28 11.80
N GLN A 201 -5.95 -0.65 11.73
CA GLN A 201 -6.37 -1.95 11.19
C GLN A 201 -6.64 -1.90 9.68
N GLY A 202 -7.04 -0.72 9.16
CA GLY A 202 -7.57 -0.64 7.81
C GLY A 202 -8.87 -1.45 7.64
N ALA A 203 -9.32 -1.66 6.41
CA ALA A 203 -10.50 -2.45 6.11
C ALA A 203 -10.41 -3.12 4.73
N GLY A 204 -10.74 -4.41 4.69
CA GLY A 204 -10.72 -5.20 3.46
C GLY A 204 -9.34 -5.21 2.80
N GLN A 205 -9.32 -5.17 1.46
CA GLN A 205 -8.09 -5.14 0.67
C GLN A 205 -7.74 -3.75 0.13
N MET A 206 -8.67 -2.80 0.24
CA MET A 206 -8.58 -1.49 -0.41
C MET A 206 -8.18 -0.38 0.55
N ILE A 207 -8.50 -0.50 1.83
CA ILE A 207 -8.20 0.50 2.86
C ILE A 207 -7.07 -0.02 3.72
N GLY A 208 -5.89 0.57 3.55
CA GLY A 208 -4.70 0.24 4.32
C GLY A 208 -4.78 0.77 5.77
N PRO A 209 -3.85 0.30 6.63
CA PRO A 209 -3.65 0.90 7.95
C PRO A 209 -3.33 2.39 7.83
N ASN A 210 -3.98 3.19 8.67
CA ASN A 210 -3.79 4.65 8.73
C ASN A 210 -4.12 5.43 7.44
N ASP A 211 -4.95 4.89 6.56
CA ASP A 211 -5.45 5.62 5.41
C ASP A 211 -6.51 6.63 5.81
N ALA A 212 -6.33 7.89 5.43
CA ALA A 212 -7.42 8.86 5.43
C ALA A 212 -8.41 8.55 4.31
N LEU A 213 -9.69 8.74 4.59
CA LEU A 213 -10.76 8.41 3.66
C LEU A 213 -11.50 9.67 3.20
N ILE A 214 -11.94 9.63 1.96
CA ILE A 214 -12.73 10.70 1.36
C ILE A 214 -14.09 10.12 0.97
N PHE A 215 -15.16 10.79 1.39
CA PHE A 215 -16.51 10.39 1.03
C PHE A 215 -17.30 11.58 0.50
N GLU A 216 -17.93 11.43 -0.64
CA GLU A 216 -19.05 12.26 -1.03
C GLU A 216 -20.33 11.58 -0.57
N VAL A 217 -21.15 12.27 0.22
CA VAL A 217 -22.37 11.74 0.82
C VAL A 217 -23.54 12.67 0.52
N GLU A 218 -24.62 12.11 0.01
CA GLU A 218 -25.92 12.79 -0.16
C GLU A 218 -26.92 12.18 0.82
N LEU A 219 -27.46 12.98 1.71
CA LEU A 219 -28.47 12.55 2.68
C LEU A 219 -29.86 12.63 2.05
N ILE A 220 -30.45 11.48 1.76
CA ILE A 220 -31.74 11.37 1.08
C ILE A 220 -32.89 11.40 2.07
N LYS A 221 -32.74 10.67 3.21
CA LYS A 221 -33.86 10.45 4.13
C LYS A 221 -33.36 10.07 5.53
N ILE A 222 -34.10 10.45 6.57
CA ILE A 222 -33.95 10.00 7.95
C ILE A 222 -35.11 9.07 8.27
N GLY A 223 -34.82 8.02 9.05
CA GLY A 223 -35.81 7.01 9.45
C GLY A 223 -35.91 5.85 8.47
N GLN A 224 -36.81 4.96 8.79
CA GLN A 224 -37.04 3.67 8.11
C GLN A 224 -37.35 3.82 6.62
#